data_c72478a9737770a416046dab60c375c2
#
_entry.id   c72478a9737770a416046dab60c375c2
#
_cell.length_a   1.000
_cell.length_b   1.000
_cell.length_c   1.000
_cell.angle_alpha   90.00
_cell.angle_beta   90.00
_cell.angle_gamma   90.00
#
_symmetry.space_group_name_H-M   'P 1'
#
loop_
_entity.id
_entity.type
_entity.pdbx_description
1 polymer ?
#
loop_
_entity_poly.entity_id
_entity_poly.type
_entity_poly.pdbx_seq_one_letter_code
_entity_poly.pdbx_strand_id
1 'polypeptide(L)'
;MRLIAHRGNLNGPNPLVENDPQRITYCIDEGYDVEIDVRYDHHTNMLWLGHDEPQHKVNWFWIAGRRDRLWIHCKDVATLHEFSTKTSGYNFFFHDKDDYTLTSK
;
A
#
# COMPACT_ATOMS: atom_id res chain seq x y z
N MET A 1 -17.40 7.76 -8.43
CA MET A 1 -16.94 7.01 -7.24
C MET A 1 -16.02 5.87 -7.68
N ARG A 2 -14.91 5.69 -7.01
CA ARG A 2 -13.98 4.60 -7.32
C ARG A 2 -14.19 3.44 -6.36
N LEU A 3 -14.09 2.22 -6.88
CA LEU A 3 -14.07 1.03 -6.06
C LEU A 3 -12.62 0.73 -5.66
N ILE A 4 -12.43 0.27 -4.44
CA ILE A 4 -11.12 -0.04 -3.89
C ILE A 4 -10.98 -1.55 -3.76
N ALA A 5 -9.96 -2.12 -4.41
CA ALA A 5 -9.63 -3.52 -4.28
C ALA A 5 -8.70 -3.70 -3.08
N HIS A 6 -9.15 -4.41 -2.07
CA HIS A 6 -8.40 -4.64 -0.84
C HIS A 6 -7.24 -5.61 -1.12
N ARG A 7 -6.00 -5.13 -0.99
CA ARG A 7 -4.77 -5.89 -1.28
C ARG A 7 -4.72 -6.46 -2.69
N GLY A 8 -5.47 -5.84 -3.64
CA GLY A 8 -5.57 -6.34 -5.00
C GLY A 8 -6.54 -7.48 -5.18
N ASN A 9 -7.41 -7.75 -4.20
CA ASN A 9 -8.41 -8.82 -4.31
C ASN A 9 -9.69 -8.30 -4.93
N LEU A 10 -10.13 -8.93 -6.01
CA LEU A 10 -11.40 -8.60 -6.67
C LEU A 10 -12.52 -9.56 -6.30
N ASN A 11 -12.18 -10.80 -5.94
CA ASN A 11 -13.14 -11.87 -5.69
C ASN A 11 -13.04 -12.42 -4.26
N GLY A 12 -12.75 -11.55 -3.29
CA GLY A 12 -12.58 -11.94 -1.92
C GLY A 12 -11.14 -12.24 -1.55
N PRO A 13 -10.85 -12.51 -0.27
CA PRO A 13 -9.49 -12.71 0.20
C PRO A 13 -8.79 -13.86 -0.52
N ASN A 14 -7.56 -13.62 -0.95
CA ASN A 14 -6.72 -14.64 -1.59
C ASN A 14 -5.26 -14.42 -1.19
N PRO A 15 -4.80 -15.08 -0.10
CA PRO A 15 -3.44 -14.87 0.42
C PRO A 15 -2.32 -15.14 -0.58
N LEU A 16 -2.57 -15.93 -1.61
CA LEU A 16 -1.55 -16.26 -2.61
C LEU A 16 -1.23 -15.11 -3.54
N VAL A 17 -2.18 -14.18 -3.73
CA VAL A 17 -2.01 -13.05 -4.66
C VAL A 17 -2.14 -11.69 -3.98
N GLU A 18 -2.44 -11.64 -2.69
CA GLU A 18 -2.54 -10.38 -1.96
C GLU A 18 -1.23 -9.61 -2.03
N ASN A 19 -1.33 -8.30 -2.31
CA ASN A 19 -0.17 -7.40 -2.39
C ASN A 19 0.83 -7.77 -3.50
N ASP A 20 0.47 -8.66 -4.43
CA ASP A 20 1.32 -8.96 -5.58
C ASP A 20 1.33 -7.76 -6.52
N PRO A 21 2.51 -7.19 -6.85
CA PRO A 21 2.58 -6.02 -7.73
C PRO A 21 1.91 -6.19 -9.09
N GLN A 22 1.98 -7.38 -9.68
CA GLN A 22 1.32 -7.64 -10.97
C GLN A 22 -0.19 -7.62 -10.82
N ARG A 23 -0.71 -8.17 -9.73
CA ARG A 23 -2.13 -8.16 -9.45
C ARG A 23 -2.64 -6.75 -9.19
N ILE A 24 -1.87 -5.96 -8.46
CA ILE A 24 -2.19 -4.56 -8.20
C ILE A 24 -2.28 -3.77 -9.51
N THR A 25 -1.30 -3.95 -10.40
CA THR A 25 -1.30 -3.30 -11.71
C THR A 25 -2.53 -3.71 -12.52
N TYR A 26 -2.88 -4.99 -12.50
CA TYR A 26 -4.09 -5.48 -13.17
C TYR A 26 -5.34 -4.77 -12.66
N CYS A 27 -5.49 -4.65 -11.34
CA CYS A 27 -6.66 -3.98 -10.75
C CYS A 27 -6.74 -2.51 -11.15
N ILE A 28 -5.62 -1.82 -11.17
CA ILE A 28 -5.56 -0.42 -11.60
C ILE A 28 -5.97 -0.30 -13.07
N ASP A 29 -5.47 -1.18 -13.92
CA ASP A 29 -5.81 -1.17 -15.34
C ASP A 29 -7.29 -1.44 -15.58
N GLU A 30 -7.94 -2.16 -14.67
CA GLU A 30 -9.37 -2.43 -14.72
C GLU A 30 -10.23 -1.32 -14.10
N GLY A 31 -9.62 -0.25 -13.65
CA GLY A 31 -10.33 0.93 -13.14
C GLY A 31 -10.51 1.00 -11.64
N TYR A 32 -9.88 0.12 -10.87
CA TYR A 32 -9.96 0.14 -9.41
C TYR A 32 -8.85 0.99 -8.81
N ASP A 33 -9.14 1.60 -7.67
CA ASP A 33 -8.09 1.95 -6.73
C ASP A 33 -7.73 0.70 -5.95
N VAL A 34 -6.54 0.66 -5.35
CA VAL A 34 -6.08 -0.54 -4.63
C VAL A 34 -5.53 -0.13 -3.27
N GLU A 35 -5.98 -0.83 -2.23
CA GLU A 35 -5.36 -0.72 -0.91
C GLU A 35 -4.23 -1.74 -0.83
N ILE A 36 -3.05 -1.28 -0.40
CA ILE A 36 -1.86 -2.12 -0.27
C ILE A 36 -1.27 -1.98 1.13
N ASP A 37 -0.65 -3.05 1.61
CA ASP A 37 0.06 -3.07 2.89
C ASP A 37 1.54 -2.84 2.65
N VAL A 38 2.11 -1.78 3.22
CA VAL A 38 3.47 -1.34 2.93
C VAL A 38 4.32 -1.28 4.19
N ARG A 39 5.57 -1.73 4.06
CA ARG A 39 6.62 -1.60 5.07
C ARG A 39 7.83 -0.95 4.45
N TYR A 40 8.41 0.03 5.15
CA TYR A 40 9.63 0.69 4.71
C TYR A 40 10.84 0.04 5.36
N ASP A 41 11.84 -0.30 4.57
CA ASP A 41 13.12 -0.83 5.03
C ASP A 41 14.16 0.27 4.97
N HIS A 42 14.53 0.82 6.13
CA HIS A 42 15.48 1.94 6.20
C HIS A 42 16.92 1.51 5.90
N HIS A 43 17.25 0.23 5.93
CA HIS A 43 18.59 -0.25 5.59
C HIS A 43 18.85 -0.18 4.09
N THR A 44 17.83 -0.43 3.29
CA THR A 44 17.96 -0.49 1.83
C THR A 44 17.24 0.66 1.12
N ASN A 45 16.46 1.46 1.85
CA ASN A 45 15.58 2.49 1.30
C ASN A 45 14.55 1.91 0.31
N MET A 46 14.18 0.67 0.51
CA MET A 46 13.20 -0.03 -0.33
C MET A 46 11.89 -0.21 0.43
N LEU A 47 10.83 -0.49 -0.33
CA LEU A 47 9.52 -0.75 0.22
C LEU A 47 9.17 -2.22 0.01
N TRP A 48 8.43 -2.78 0.97
CA TRP A 48 7.95 -4.15 0.91
C TRP A 48 6.43 -4.16 1.03
N LEU A 49 5.78 -4.96 0.21
CA LEU A 49 4.34 -5.20 0.29
C LEU A 49 4.09 -6.52 1.00
N GLY A 50 3.08 -6.55 1.87
CA GLY A 50 2.70 -7.77 2.58
C GLY A 50 1.90 -7.45 3.82
N HIS A 51 0.84 -8.25 4.09
CA HIS A 51 -0.06 -8.00 5.21
C HIS A 51 0.56 -8.44 6.55
N ASP A 52 0.95 -9.70 6.67
CA ASP A 52 1.51 -10.25 7.91
C ASP A 52 3.03 -10.15 7.94
N GLU A 53 3.66 -10.21 6.79
CA GLU A 53 5.11 -10.17 6.65
C GLU A 53 5.48 -9.55 5.31
N PRO A 54 6.75 -9.09 5.15
CA PRO A 54 7.21 -8.59 3.86
C PRO A 54 7.22 -9.73 2.83
N GLN A 55 6.59 -9.53 1.70
CA GLN A 55 6.48 -10.54 0.65
C GLN A 55 7.04 -10.07 -0.69
N HIS A 56 6.77 -8.83 -1.10
CA HIS A 56 7.12 -8.33 -2.42
C HIS A 56 7.88 -7.01 -2.30
N LYS A 57 9.10 -6.98 -2.80
CA LYS A 57 9.91 -5.76 -2.78
C LYS A 57 9.52 -4.87 -3.96
N VAL A 58 9.33 -3.58 -3.69
CA VAL A 58 9.09 -2.58 -4.73
C VAL A 58 9.95 -1.35 -4.45
N ASN A 59 10.23 -0.56 -5.48
CA ASN A 59 10.96 0.67 -5.30
C ASN A 59 10.01 1.87 -5.21
N TRP A 60 10.54 3.03 -4.84
CA TRP A 60 9.73 4.25 -4.71
C TRP A 60 9.11 4.67 -6.05
N PHE A 61 9.77 4.42 -7.17
CA PHE A 61 9.23 4.77 -8.49
C PHE A 61 7.95 3.99 -8.80
N TRP A 62 7.90 2.72 -8.39
CA TRP A 62 6.71 1.90 -8.62
C TRP A 62 5.50 2.48 -7.90
N ILE A 63 5.68 2.88 -6.64
CA ILE A 63 4.62 3.49 -5.84
C ILE A 63 4.29 4.89 -6.36
N ALA A 64 5.30 5.71 -6.64
CA ALA A 64 5.09 7.09 -7.10
C ALA A 64 4.29 7.15 -8.39
N GLY A 65 4.55 6.25 -9.33
CA GLY A 65 3.82 6.20 -10.60
C GLY A 65 2.36 5.79 -10.46
N ARG A 66 1.96 5.27 -9.32
CA ARG A 66 0.61 4.75 -9.06
C ARG A 66 -0.09 5.45 -7.90
N ARG A 67 0.52 6.50 -7.35
CA ARG A 67 0.06 7.11 -6.08
C ARG A 67 -1.38 7.60 -6.10
N ASP A 68 -1.89 8.00 -7.25
CA ASP A 68 -3.27 8.48 -7.37
C ASP A 68 -4.30 7.36 -7.25
N ARG A 69 -3.86 6.13 -7.38
CA ARG A 69 -4.71 4.95 -7.37
C ARG A 69 -4.47 4.04 -6.18
N LEU A 70 -3.49 4.36 -5.34
CA LEU A 70 -3.12 3.52 -4.20
C LEU A 70 -3.59 4.14 -2.89
N TRP A 71 -4.12 3.27 -2.01
CA TRP A 71 -4.41 3.57 -0.62
C TRP A 71 -3.41 2.77 0.21
N ILE A 72 -2.48 3.46 0.82
CA ILE A 72 -1.29 2.85 1.42
C ILE A 72 -1.53 2.63 2.91
N HIS A 73 -1.66 1.38 3.31
CA HIS A 73 -1.72 1.00 4.71
C HIS A 73 -0.30 0.84 5.22
N CYS A 74 0.16 1.80 6.01
CA CYS A 74 1.48 1.73 6.63
C CYS A 74 1.42 0.70 7.75
N LYS A 75 2.25 -0.33 7.68
CA LYS A 75 2.19 -1.45 8.62
C LYS A 75 2.92 -1.19 9.93
N ASP A 76 3.73 -0.13 9.99
CA ASP A 76 4.43 0.26 11.21
C ASP A 76 4.64 1.77 11.24
N VAL A 77 5.07 2.27 12.41
CA VAL A 77 5.25 3.71 12.62
C VAL A 77 6.40 4.25 11.76
N ALA A 78 7.44 3.47 11.52
CA ALA A 78 8.55 3.90 10.68
C ALA A 78 8.09 4.16 9.25
N THR A 79 7.21 3.32 8.71
CA THR A 79 6.61 3.50 7.39
C THR A 79 5.73 4.74 7.36
N LEU A 80 4.88 4.92 8.39
CA LEU A 80 4.05 6.11 8.52
C LEU A 80 4.89 7.37 8.51
N HIS A 81 5.99 7.39 9.25
CA HIS A 81 6.90 8.53 9.29
C HIS A 81 7.46 8.84 7.91
N GLU A 82 7.90 7.81 7.19
CA GLU A 82 8.51 7.96 5.87
C GLU A 82 7.53 8.59 4.88
N PHE A 83 6.28 8.09 4.83
CA PHE A 83 5.27 8.68 3.95
C PHE A 83 4.87 10.08 4.39
N SER A 84 4.87 10.36 5.70
CA SER A 84 4.55 11.68 6.22
C SER A 84 5.55 12.75 5.81
N THR A 85 6.80 12.36 5.51
CA THR A 85 7.84 13.29 5.06
C THR A 85 7.82 13.54 3.57
N LYS A 86 7.03 12.79 2.80
CA LYS A 86 6.90 12.99 1.36
C LYS A 86 5.85 14.05 1.08
N THR A 87 6.09 14.87 0.06
CA THR A 87 5.21 15.98 -0.28
C THR A 87 4.36 15.73 -1.50
N SER A 88 4.34 14.49 -2.03
CA SER A 88 3.87 14.20 -3.38
C SER A 88 2.50 13.56 -3.48
N GLY A 89 1.60 13.81 -2.53
CA GLY A 89 0.20 13.43 -2.71
C GLY A 89 -0.12 11.95 -2.56
N TYR A 90 0.60 11.25 -1.70
CA TYR A 90 0.26 9.86 -1.38
C TYR A 90 -0.97 9.79 -0.48
N ASN A 91 -1.81 8.78 -0.69
CA ASN A 91 -2.93 8.45 0.19
C ASN A 91 -2.47 7.36 1.13
N PHE A 92 -2.25 7.68 2.40
CA PHE A 92 -1.74 6.70 3.36
C PHE A 92 -2.46 6.79 4.70
N PHE A 93 -2.42 5.68 5.45
CA PHE A 93 -3.03 5.59 6.77
C PHE A 93 -2.31 4.52 7.61
N PHE A 94 -2.56 4.58 8.92
CA PHE A 94 -1.96 3.66 9.88
C PHE A 94 -3.02 3.26 10.91
N HIS A 95 -3.13 1.96 11.20
CA HIS A 95 -3.95 1.43 12.29
C HIS A 95 -3.03 0.86 13.37
N ASP A 96 -3.36 1.15 14.63
CA ASP A 96 -2.70 0.53 15.76
C ASP A 96 -3.75 -0.20 16.60
N LYS A 97 -3.82 -1.51 16.44
CA LYS A 97 -4.67 -2.41 17.23
C LYS A 97 -6.15 -1.98 17.26
N ASP A 98 -6.62 -1.39 16.18
CA ASP A 98 -8.01 -1.02 15.98
C ASP A 98 -8.53 0.13 16.85
N ASP A 99 -7.69 0.72 17.72
CA ASP A 99 -8.16 1.78 18.60
C ASP A 99 -8.31 3.12 17.88
N TYR A 100 -7.45 3.40 16.91
CA TYR A 100 -7.50 4.64 16.12
C TYR A 100 -6.80 4.48 14.79
N THR A 101 -7.11 5.40 13.88
CA THR A 101 -6.48 5.44 12.56
C THR A 101 -5.88 6.83 12.33
N LEU A 102 -4.64 6.86 11.85
CA LEU A 102 -3.98 8.09 11.41
C LEU A 102 -3.95 8.09 9.89
N THR A 103 -4.38 9.18 9.28
CA THR A 103 -4.49 9.26 7.82
C THR A 103 -4.00 10.60 7.30
N SER A 104 -3.53 10.61 6.05
CA SER A 104 -3.13 11.82 5.33
C SER A 104 -4.32 12.56 4.72
N LYS A 105 -5.49 11.95 4.73
CA LYS A 105 -6.69 12.49 4.08
C LYS A 105 -7.82 12.75 5.05
#